data_360bfb439cbb0ea420f1431404014b37
#
_entry.id   360bfb439cbb0ea420f1431404014b37
#
_cell.length_a   1.000
_cell.length_b   1.000
_cell.length_c   1.000
_cell.angle_alpha   90.00
_cell.angle_beta   90.00
_cell.angle_gamma   90.00
#
_symmetry.space_group_name_H-M   'P 1'
#
loop_
_entity.id
_entity.type
_entity.pdbx_description
1 polymer ?
#
loop_
_entity_poly.entity_id
_entity_poly.type
_entity_poly.pdbx_seq_one_letter_code
_entity_poly.pdbx_strand_id
1 'polypeptide(L)'
;MKNMKIFGLVMLMAIMVFTLAACGSKTEDVAPVAATQTPGETSTEAPADEKVELKGQVIVDGSGTVYPLMAHIAEEYMVNEQNGVSVQVGRAGSSAGLKKFIPGELDFADASRAIKDEEIAGLKENGLEYGVDVYEFKLALDGLTMVISKDNTWATEMTKEEIIDMYLSKTYRDDDKVLWSDIRADWPSEEIKFYGPNENHGTYEFFYEVILNKQDMVATANLQQEYSTLVDLVSKDKNAIAFFGFGYYVNNQDKLQAVKIDFGNGPVAPELATIGEDLAYAGFTRPVFTYLNVKYAKEKPEVLDYAMYVVSPDGAARLAGANGFAPLPAATYEAYAKQLEALK
;
A
#
# COMPACT_ATOMS: atom_id res chain seq x y z
N MET A 1 55.84 -5.53 6.38
CA MET A 1 56.83 -4.43 6.24
C MET A 1 56.19 -3.34 5.38
N LYS A 2 56.02 -2.15 6.02
CA LYS A 2 55.97 -0.79 5.44
C LYS A 2 54.85 -0.50 4.43
N ASN A 3 54.01 0.55 4.50
CA ASN A 3 54.01 1.79 5.31
C ASN A 3 52.62 2.39 5.35
N MET A 4 52.24 2.85 6.51
CA MET A 4 51.17 3.74 6.86
C MET A 4 51.52 5.17 6.40
N LYS A 5 50.59 5.89 5.76
CA LYS A 5 50.63 7.35 5.69
C LYS A 5 49.28 7.94 6.06
N ILE A 6 49.28 8.52 7.22
CA ILE A 6 48.31 9.47 7.79
C ILE A 6 48.44 10.79 7.04
N PHE A 7 47.33 11.39 6.60
CA PHE A 7 47.23 12.81 6.31
C PHE A 7 45.98 13.37 6.97
N GLY A 8 46.20 14.11 8.03
CA GLY A 8 45.18 14.95 8.65
C GLY A 8 44.98 16.23 7.83
N LEU A 9 43.76 16.75 7.78
CA LEU A 9 43.54 18.13 7.34
C LEU A 9 42.53 18.83 8.27
N VAL A 10 42.99 19.94 8.65
CA VAL A 10 42.56 20.93 9.63
C VAL A 10 41.18 21.51 9.33
N MET A 11 40.41 21.62 10.40
CA MET A 11 39.14 22.33 10.60
C MET A 11 39.35 23.85 10.47
N LEU A 12 38.52 24.54 9.70
CA LEU A 12 38.41 25.99 9.75
C LEU A 12 36.95 26.39 10.05
N MET A 13 36.75 26.80 11.30
CA MET A 13 35.52 27.44 11.79
C MET A 13 35.53 28.91 11.36
N ALA A 14 34.48 29.37 10.65
CA ALA A 14 34.20 30.79 10.46
C ALA A 14 32.93 31.16 11.22
N ILE A 15 33.12 31.85 12.31
CA ILE A 15 32.07 32.50 13.13
C ILE A 15 31.74 33.84 12.44
N MET A 16 30.50 34.03 12.05
CA MET A 16 29.99 35.32 11.60
C MET A 16 29.06 35.90 12.66
N VAL A 17 29.59 36.92 13.35
CA VAL A 17 28.86 37.77 14.29
C VAL A 17 28.15 38.87 13.50
N PHE A 18 26.83 38.98 13.64
CA PHE A 18 26.10 40.16 13.15
C PHE A 18 25.69 41.06 14.33
N THR A 19 26.23 42.25 14.35
CA THR A 19 26.00 43.30 15.31
C THR A 19 24.67 44.03 15.05
N LEU A 20 23.92 44.27 16.12
CA LEU A 20 22.78 45.20 16.16
C LEU A 20 23.26 46.63 15.92
N ALA A 21 22.58 47.34 15.04
CA ALA A 21 22.59 48.80 15.00
C ALA A 21 21.20 49.32 15.34
N ALA A 22 21.08 49.98 16.48
CA ALA A 22 19.94 50.79 16.89
C ALA A 22 20.05 52.18 16.27
N CYS A 23 18.95 52.70 15.74
CA CYS A 23 18.77 54.16 15.56
C CYS A 23 17.33 54.51 15.90
N GLY A 24 17.19 55.31 16.94
CA GLY A 24 15.94 55.91 17.33
C GLY A 24 15.63 57.19 16.59
N SER A 25 14.36 57.57 16.57
CA SER A 25 13.93 58.99 16.67
C SER A 25 12.41 59.15 16.82
N LYS A 26 12.10 59.88 17.87
CA LYS A 26 11.07 60.91 18.06
C LYS A 26 9.60 60.50 18.25
N THR A 27 9.22 60.75 19.46
CA THR A 27 7.89 61.00 20.02
C THR A 27 7.23 62.21 19.41
N GLU A 28 5.93 62.12 19.06
CA GLU A 28 4.97 63.22 19.07
C GLU A 28 3.75 62.80 19.87
N ASP A 29 3.44 63.63 20.91
CA ASP A 29 2.28 63.56 21.78
C ASP A 29 0.98 63.85 21.02
N VAL A 30 -0.03 62.99 21.17
CA VAL A 30 -1.44 63.35 20.95
C VAL A 30 -2.28 62.76 22.07
N ALA A 31 -3.04 63.60 22.73
CA ALA A 31 -3.87 63.40 23.87
C ALA A 31 -5.02 62.39 23.71
N PRO A 32 -5.59 61.79 24.75
CA PRO A 32 -6.49 60.66 24.73
C PRO A 32 -7.93 61.06 24.39
N VAL A 33 -8.54 60.34 23.42
CA VAL A 33 -9.98 60.38 23.22
C VAL A 33 -10.60 59.18 23.94
N ALA A 34 -11.58 59.46 24.78
CA ALA A 34 -12.32 58.46 25.57
C ALA A 34 -13.08 57.50 24.67
N ALA A 35 -12.73 56.20 24.73
CA ALA A 35 -13.46 55.13 24.08
C ALA A 35 -14.55 54.57 25.02
N THR A 36 -15.78 54.66 24.56
CA THR A 36 -16.99 54.05 25.15
C THR A 36 -16.83 52.52 25.14
N GLN A 37 -16.93 51.90 26.32
CA GLN A 37 -16.95 50.46 26.47
C GLN A 37 -18.31 49.90 26.02
N THR A 38 -18.32 49.11 24.95
CA THR A 38 -19.41 48.20 24.62
C THR A 38 -19.20 46.89 25.39
N PRO A 39 -20.21 46.27 26.03
CA PRO A 39 -20.05 45.01 26.73
C PRO A 39 -19.62 43.91 25.77
N GLY A 40 -18.49 43.28 26.02
CA GLY A 40 -17.97 42.17 25.25
C GLY A 40 -18.90 40.96 25.35
N GLU A 41 -19.30 40.43 24.21
CA GLU A 41 -19.80 39.08 24.08
C GLU A 41 -18.69 38.12 24.48
N THR A 42 -18.89 37.41 25.59
CA THR A 42 -18.06 36.29 25.99
C THR A 42 -18.36 35.15 25.00
N SER A 43 -17.55 34.99 23.99
CA SER A 43 -17.58 33.76 23.19
C SER A 43 -17.09 32.64 24.13
N THR A 44 -18.03 31.82 24.56
CA THR A 44 -17.74 30.54 25.21
C THR A 44 -17.17 29.64 24.10
N GLU A 45 -15.84 29.59 23.97
CA GLU A 45 -15.19 28.50 23.28
C GLU A 45 -15.64 27.20 23.95
N ALA A 46 -16.27 26.33 23.17
CA ALA A 46 -16.56 24.96 23.63
C ALA A 46 -15.22 24.34 24.05
N PRO A 47 -15.16 23.57 25.15
CA PRO A 47 -13.95 22.89 25.55
C PRO A 47 -13.51 22.03 24.36
N ALA A 48 -12.32 22.23 23.84
CA ALA A 48 -11.67 21.27 22.98
C ALA A 48 -11.61 19.95 23.78
N ASP A 49 -12.20 18.90 23.27
CA ASP A 49 -12.05 17.57 23.85
C ASP A 49 -10.54 17.31 24.02
N GLU A 50 -10.09 17.24 25.28
CA GLU A 50 -8.71 16.89 25.58
C GLU A 50 -8.45 15.49 24.99
N LYS A 51 -7.65 15.43 23.93
CA LYS A 51 -7.27 14.18 23.29
C LYS A 51 -6.55 13.32 24.31
N VAL A 52 -7.12 12.16 24.61
CA VAL A 52 -6.51 11.21 25.56
C VAL A 52 -5.22 10.67 24.95
N GLU A 53 -4.08 10.93 25.60
CA GLU A 53 -2.80 10.35 25.21
C GLU A 53 -2.79 8.85 25.54
N LEU A 54 -2.71 8.02 24.51
CA LEU A 54 -2.58 6.57 24.64
C LEU A 54 -1.11 6.15 24.62
N LYS A 55 -0.84 5.00 25.22
CA LYS A 55 0.48 4.35 25.20
C LYS A 55 0.29 2.85 24.99
N GLY A 56 1.20 2.25 24.26
CA GLY A 56 1.16 0.81 24.03
C GLY A 56 1.72 0.43 22.67
N GLN A 57 1.38 -0.76 22.25
CA GLN A 57 1.87 -1.34 21.00
C GLN A 57 0.73 -1.97 20.21
N VAL A 58 0.73 -1.70 18.91
CA VAL A 58 -0.13 -2.36 17.93
C VAL A 58 0.74 -3.18 16.99
N ILE A 59 0.41 -4.46 16.81
CA ILE A 59 1.17 -5.40 15.97
C ILE A 59 0.33 -5.78 14.77
N VAL A 60 0.84 -5.42 13.59
CA VAL A 60 0.25 -5.70 12.28
C VAL A 60 1.25 -6.52 11.47
N ASP A 61 0.83 -7.59 10.81
CA ASP A 61 1.67 -8.32 9.86
C ASP A 61 0.80 -8.94 8.77
N GLY A 62 1.39 -9.24 7.61
CA GLY A 62 0.67 -9.90 6.54
C GLY A 62 1.12 -9.50 5.15
N SER A 63 0.18 -9.14 4.31
CA SER A 63 0.39 -8.90 2.88
C SER A 63 1.48 -7.86 2.59
N GLY A 64 2.49 -8.26 1.81
CA GLY A 64 3.47 -7.32 1.25
C GLY A 64 2.87 -6.30 0.29
N THR A 65 1.73 -6.62 -0.35
CA THR A 65 0.98 -5.67 -1.20
C THR A 65 0.33 -4.57 -0.36
N VAL A 66 -0.25 -4.91 0.79
CA VAL A 66 -0.96 -3.97 1.69
C VAL A 66 0.02 -3.15 2.52
N TYR A 67 1.22 -3.70 2.76
CA TYR A 67 2.25 -3.11 3.61
C TYR A 67 2.52 -1.61 3.37
N PRO A 68 2.71 -1.10 2.13
CA PRO A 68 2.96 0.32 1.92
C PRO A 68 1.82 1.22 2.44
N LEU A 69 0.58 0.81 2.24
CA LEU A 69 -0.59 1.54 2.74
C LEU A 69 -0.64 1.51 4.27
N MET A 70 -0.55 0.34 4.89
CA MET A 70 -0.63 0.21 6.35
C MET A 70 0.55 0.83 7.07
N ALA A 71 1.76 0.77 6.49
CA ALA A 71 2.93 1.46 7.04
C ALA A 71 2.77 2.99 6.99
N HIS A 72 2.21 3.53 5.92
CA HIS A 72 1.93 4.98 5.81
C HIS A 72 0.82 5.40 6.80
N ILE A 73 -0.25 4.62 6.94
CA ILE A 73 -1.30 4.86 7.94
C ILE A 73 -0.69 4.85 9.36
N ALA A 74 0.18 3.87 9.65
CA ALA A 74 0.84 3.74 10.96
C ALA A 74 1.76 4.94 11.25
N GLU A 75 2.54 5.40 10.27
CA GLU A 75 3.40 6.57 10.40
C GLU A 75 2.60 7.84 10.69
N GLU A 76 1.57 8.12 9.90
CA GLU A 76 0.67 9.27 10.09
C GLU A 76 -0.01 9.23 11.47
N TYR A 77 -0.49 8.06 11.88
CA TYR A 77 -1.11 7.87 13.20
C TYR A 77 -0.13 8.17 14.35
N MET A 78 1.07 7.59 14.30
CA MET A 78 2.08 7.79 15.35
C MET A 78 2.59 9.24 15.43
N VAL A 79 2.66 9.93 14.29
CA VAL A 79 3.17 11.31 14.23
C VAL A 79 2.10 12.33 14.60
N ASN A 80 0.87 12.16 14.10
CA ASN A 80 -0.16 13.20 14.15
C ASN A 80 -1.26 12.92 15.18
N GLU A 81 -1.46 11.63 15.55
CA GLU A 81 -2.56 11.24 16.41
C GLU A 81 -2.11 10.79 17.81
N GLN A 82 -1.23 9.79 17.90
CA GLN A 82 -0.86 9.16 19.16
C GLN A 82 0.63 8.84 19.23
N ASN A 83 1.44 9.83 19.56
CA ASN A 83 2.91 9.69 19.63
C ASN A 83 3.41 8.77 20.76
N GLY A 84 2.55 8.38 21.69
CA GLY A 84 2.84 7.41 22.76
C GLY A 84 2.58 5.95 22.34
N VAL A 85 1.98 5.71 21.17
CA VAL A 85 1.69 4.37 20.65
C VAL A 85 2.73 3.97 19.61
N SER A 86 3.21 2.73 19.69
CA SER A 86 4.10 2.13 18.69
C SER A 86 3.31 1.17 17.80
N VAL A 87 3.15 1.49 16.51
CA VAL A 87 2.54 0.59 15.53
C VAL A 87 3.64 -0.10 14.72
N GLN A 88 3.71 -1.42 14.79
CA GLN A 88 4.66 -2.23 14.02
C GLN A 88 3.93 -2.91 12.87
N VAL A 89 4.37 -2.66 11.65
CA VAL A 89 3.79 -3.26 10.45
C VAL A 89 4.80 -4.18 9.79
N GLY A 90 4.46 -5.47 9.69
CA GLY A 90 5.24 -6.49 8.98
C GLY A 90 4.73 -6.75 7.57
N ARG A 91 5.48 -7.57 6.81
CA ARG A 91 5.15 -7.96 5.42
C ARG A 91 5.45 -9.43 5.13
N ALA A 92 5.05 -10.33 6.05
CA ALA A 92 5.36 -11.76 5.94
C ALA A 92 4.62 -12.48 4.80
N GLY A 93 3.57 -11.88 4.24
CA GLY A 93 2.63 -12.43 3.26
C GLY A 93 1.25 -12.71 3.88
N SER A 94 0.18 -12.67 3.05
CA SER A 94 -1.22 -12.82 3.51
C SER A 94 -1.43 -14.11 4.32
N SER A 95 -0.99 -15.25 3.77
CA SER A 95 -1.14 -16.55 4.46
C SER A 95 -0.29 -16.65 5.72
N ALA A 96 0.91 -16.07 5.73
CA ALA A 96 1.79 -16.08 6.91
C ALA A 96 1.26 -15.16 8.02
N GLY A 97 0.70 -14.00 7.66
CA GLY A 97 0.04 -13.10 8.60
C GLY A 97 -1.17 -13.75 9.25
N LEU A 98 -2.09 -14.30 8.46
CA LEU A 98 -3.27 -15.00 8.98
C LEU A 98 -2.90 -16.20 9.86
N LYS A 99 -1.84 -16.95 9.51
CA LYS A 99 -1.33 -18.05 10.34
C LYS A 99 -0.85 -17.60 11.73
N LYS A 100 -0.32 -16.40 11.88
CA LYS A 100 0.05 -15.79 13.17
C LYS A 100 -1.16 -15.17 13.87
N PHE A 101 -2.07 -14.59 13.11
CA PHE A 101 -3.26 -13.91 13.63
C PHE A 101 -4.24 -14.89 14.29
N ILE A 102 -4.48 -16.05 13.68
CA ILE A 102 -5.43 -17.06 14.17
C ILE A 102 -5.13 -17.49 15.62
N PRO A 103 -3.89 -17.80 16.01
CA PRO A 103 -3.57 -18.12 17.42
C PRO A 103 -3.46 -16.88 18.33
N GLY A 104 -3.64 -15.65 17.79
CA GLY A 104 -3.64 -14.41 18.58
C GLY A 104 -2.26 -13.77 18.78
N GLU A 105 -1.32 -13.98 17.86
CA GLU A 105 0.00 -13.32 17.93
C GLU A 105 -0.02 -11.87 17.39
N LEU A 106 -1.09 -11.47 16.67
CA LEU A 106 -1.24 -10.17 16.03
C LEU A 106 -2.53 -9.49 16.46
N ASP A 107 -2.51 -8.16 16.51
CA ASP A 107 -3.72 -7.33 16.67
C ASP A 107 -4.46 -7.20 15.32
N PHE A 108 -3.69 -7.11 14.22
CA PHE A 108 -4.22 -7.05 12.85
C PHE A 108 -3.46 -8.01 11.93
N ALA A 109 -4.18 -8.56 10.95
CA ALA A 109 -3.59 -9.28 9.82
C ALA A 109 -3.99 -8.65 8.49
N ASP A 110 -3.00 -8.27 7.69
CA ASP A 110 -3.23 -7.70 6.36
C ASP A 110 -3.27 -8.78 5.29
N ALA A 111 -4.21 -8.68 4.35
CA ALA A 111 -4.32 -9.63 3.26
C ALA A 111 -4.72 -8.95 1.94
N SER A 112 -4.19 -9.46 0.83
CA SER A 112 -4.54 -9.04 -0.54
C SER A 112 -5.44 -10.03 -1.26
N ARG A 113 -6.22 -10.76 -0.47
CA ARG A 113 -7.32 -11.65 -0.82
C ARG A 113 -8.26 -11.79 0.37
N ALA A 114 -9.48 -12.24 0.12
CA ALA A 114 -10.37 -12.63 1.21
C ALA A 114 -9.78 -13.78 2.05
N ILE A 115 -10.17 -13.86 3.31
CA ILE A 115 -9.86 -14.99 4.19
C ILE A 115 -10.44 -16.28 3.59
N LYS A 116 -9.68 -17.37 3.64
CA LYS A 116 -10.09 -18.68 3.10
C LYS A 116 -10.95 -19.45 4.09
N ASP A 117 -11.75 -20.38 3.60
CA ASP A 117 -12.60 -21.24 4.45
C ASP A 117 -11.80 -22.04 5.49
N GLU A 118 -10.60 -22.51 5.12
CA GLU A 118 -9.68 -23.20 6.04
C GLU A 118 -9.15 -22.28 7.14
N GLU A 119 -8.94 -21.00 6.85
CA GLU A 119 -8.49 -20.00 7.82
C GLU A 119 -9.64 -19.62 8.77
N ILE A 120 -10.88 -19.51 8.24
CA ILE A 120 -12.10 -19.33 9.05
C ILE A 120 -12.31 -20.56 9.97
N ALA A 121 -12.10 -21.77 9.47
CA ALA A 121 -12.14 -22.98 10.29
C ALA A 121 -11.08 -22.93 11.41
N GLY A 122 -9.86 -22.48 11.09
CA GLY A 122 -8.80 -22.27 12.07
C GLY A 122 -9.14 -21.24 13.14
N LEU A 123 -9.83 -20.15 12.80
CA LEU A 123 -10.35 -19.18 13.80
C LEU A 123 -11.30 -19.88 14.77
N LYS A 124 -12.25 -20.67 14.26
CA LYS A 124 -13.22 -21.39 15.08
C LYS A 124 -12.56 -22.40 16.01
N GLU A 125 -11.53 -23.12 15.56
CA GLU A 125 -10.73 -24.04 16.38
C GLU A 125 -10.01 -23.32 17.52
N ASN A 126 -9.66 -22.03 17.34
CA ASN A 126 -9.08 -21.17 18.36
C ASN A 126 -10.13 -20.41 19.19
N GLY A 127 -11.42 -20.72 19.04
CA GLY A 127 -12.51 -20.13 19.81
C GLY A 127 -12.91 -18.71 19.35
N LEU A 128 -12.57 -18.35 18.11
CA LEU A 128 -12.91 -17.06 17.50
C LEU A 128 -13.98 -17.24 16.42
N GLU A 129 -15.01 -16.40 16.43
CA GLU A 129 -16.07 -16.37 15.43
C GLU A 129 -15.82 -15.24 14.41
N TYR A 130 -15.68 -15.61 13.12
CA TYR A 130 -15.53 -14.65 12.03
C TYR A 130 -16.78 -13.76 11.92
N GLY A 131 -16.58 -12.46 11.85
CA GLY A 131 -17.64 -11.44 11.85
C GLY A 131 -18.10 -11.01 13.26
N VAL A 132 -17.67 -11.70 14.33
CA VAL A 132 -17.98 -11.38 15.74
C VAL A 132 -16.71 -11.07 16.53
N ASP A 133 -15.78 -11.99 16.58
CA ASP A 133 -14.49 -11.85 17.29
C ASP A 133 -13.36 -11.42 16.34
N VAL A 134 -13.58 -11.49 15.04
CA VAL A 134 -12.69 -11.02 13.99
C VAL A 134 -13.47 -10.15 13.02
N TYR A 135 -13.12 -8.87 12.95
CA TYR A 135 -13.70 -7.95 11.95
C TYR A 135 -12.82 -7.90 10.72
N GLU A 136 -13.47 -8.01 9.55
CA GLU A 136 -12.85 -7.79 8.25
C GLU A 136 -13.11 -6.35 7.79
N PHE A 137 -12.06 -5.63 7.46
CA PHE A 137 -12.17 -4.33 6.80
C PHE A 137 -11.53 -4.40 5.41
N LYS A 138 -12.33 -4.22 4.37
CA LYS A 138 -11.81 -3.93 3.05
C LYS A 138 -11.20 -2.52 3.09
N LEU A 139 -9.89 -2.41 2.83
CA LEU A 139 -9.18 -1.13 2.91
C LEU A 139 -9.25 -0.33 1.62
N ALA A 140 -9.10 -1.02 0.49
CA ALA A 140 -9.01 -0.39 -0.83
C ALA A 140 -9.09 -1.47 -1.92
N LEU A 141 -8.99 -1.06 -3.19
CA LEU A 141 -8.90 -1.94 -4.35
C LEU A 141 -7.51 -1.82 -4.99
N ASP A 142 -6.86 -2.96 -5.23
CA ASP A 142 -5.59 -3.08 -5.94
C ASP A 142 -5.83 -3.53 -7.38
N GLY A 143 -5.10 -2.92 -8.33
CA GLY A 143 -5.08 -3.33 -9.74
C GLY A 143 -3.82 -4.14 -10.04
N LEU A 144 -3.97 -5.39 -10.47
CA LEU A 144 -2.85 -6.14 -11.03
C LEU A 144 -2.43 -5.49 -12.35
N THR A 145 -1.20 -5.01 -12.42
CA THR A 145 -0.67 -4.26 -13.56
C THR A 145 0.42 -5.07 -14.26
N MET A 146 0.22 -5.36 -15.54
CA MET A 146 1.27 -5.89 -16.39
C MET A 146 2.18 -4.73 -16.79
N VAL A 147 3.49 -4.89 -16.60
CA VAL A 147 4.48 -3.84 -16.89
C VAL A 147 5.57 -4.33 -17.82
N ILE A 148 6.02 -3.45 -18.70
CA ILE A 148 7.11 -3.65 -19.66
C ILE A 148 8.08 -2.47 -19.61
N SER A 149 9.27 -2.65 -20.18
CA SER A 149 10.21 -1.55 -20.41
C SER A 149 9.60 -0.49 -21.33
N LYS A 150 9.98 0.76 -21.19
CA LYS A 150 9.63 1.85 -22.12
C LYS A 150 10.20 1.64 -23.54
N ASP A 151 11.25 0.81 -23.65
CA ASP A 151 11.84 0.45 -24.93
C ASP A 151 11.05 -0.67 -25.66
N ASN A 152 10.09 -1.32 -24.99
CA ASN A 152 9.15 -2.24 -25.62
C ASN A 152 8.02 -1.44 -26.27
N THR A 153 8.03 -1.33 -27.59
CA THR A 153 7.06 -0.53 -28.36
C THR A 153 5.95 -1.37 -29.00
N TRP A 154 5.99 -2.70 -28.85
CA TRP A 154 5.04 -3.62 -29.51
C TRP A 154 3.99 -4.19 -28.55
N ALA A 155 4.32 -4.56 -27.31
CA ALA A 155 3.39 -5.20 -26.36
C ALA A 155 2.66 -4.20 -25.47
N THR A 156 2.29 -3.02 -25.98
CA THR A 156 1.64 -1.95 -25.20
C THR A 156 0.16 -2.21 -24.90
N GLU A 157 -0.44 -3.14 -25.65
CA GLU A 157 -1.84 -3.56 -25.52
C GLU A 157 -1.94 -5.07 -25.77
N MET A 158 -2.56 -5.81 -24.84
CA MET A 158 -2.76 -7.26 -24.91
C MET A 158 -4.16 -7.63 -24.45
N THR A 159 -4.68 -8.77 -24.91
CA THR A 159 -5.89 -9.33 -24.34
C THR A 159 -5.59 -10.04 -23.02
N LYS A 160 -6.62 -10.22 -22.19
CA LYS A 160 -6.51 -11.02 -20.96
C LYS A 160 -6.04 -12.44 -21.28
N GLU A 161 -6.57 -13.03 -22.33
CA GLU A 161 -6.23 -14.38 -22.78
C GLU A 161 -4.75 -14.48 -23.20
N GLU A 162 -4.23 -13.51 -23.96
CA GLU A 162 -2.80 -13.47 -24.32
C GLU A 162 -1.91 -13.42 -23.10
N ILE A 163 -2.28 -12.63 -22.06
CA ILE A 163 -1.55 -12.59 -20.79
C ILE A 163 -1.58 -13.94 -20.08
N ILE A 164 -2.74 -14.60 -20.03
CA ILE A 164 -2.87 -15.92 -19.40
C ILE A 164 -2.02 -16.94 -20.15
N ASP A 165 -2.23 -17.07 -21.46
CA ASP A 165 -1.61 -18.09 -22.28
C ASP A 165 -0.07 -17.98 -22.28
N MET A 166 0.48 -16.74 -22.32
CA MET A 166 1.94 -16.56 -22.33
C MET A 166 2.61 -16.95 -21.01
N TYR A 167 1.90 -16.84 -19.88
CA TYR A 167 2.41 -17.24 -18.57
C TYR A 167 2.16 -18.71 -18.23
N LEU A 168 1.27 -19.42 -18.97
CA LEU A 168 1.01 -20.83 -18.73
C LEU A 168 2.13 -21.71 -19.28
N SER A 169 2.63 -22.63 -18.44
CA SER A 169 3.65 -23.62 -18.82
C SER A 169 3.21 -24.45 -20.02
N LYS A 170 4.12 -24.63 -20.98
CA LYS A 170 3.96 -25.47 -22.18
C LYS A 170 2.83 -25.08 -23.14
N THR A 171 2.28 -23.88 -23.02
CA THR A 171 1.24 -23.41 -23.94
C THR A 171 1.80 -23.22 -25.36
N TYR A 172 2.97 -22.58 -25.46
CA TYR A 172 3.60 -22.33 -26.77
C TYR A 172 4.74 -23.29 -27.07
N ARG A 173 5.55 -23.69 -26.06
CA ARG A 173 6.74 -24.53 -26.21
C ARG A 173 6.97 -25.42 -25.01
N ASP A 174 7.47 -26.64 -25.24
CA ASP A 174 7.74 -27.64 -24.18
C ASP A 174 8.84 -27.19 -23.19
N ASP A 175 9.74 -26.28 -23.61
CA ASP A 175 10.83 -25.75 -22.79
C ASP A 175 10.48 -24.43 -22.09
N ASP A 176 9.24 -23.97 -22.20
CA ASP A 176 8.73 -22.72 -21.65
C ASP A 176 9.45 -21.43 -22.12
N LYS A 177 10.22 -21.50 -23.21
CA LYS A 177 10.88 -20.34 -23.84
C LYS A 177 9.93 -19.70 -24.84
N VAL A 178 9.06 -18.85 -24.38
CA VAL A 178 8.07 -18.15 -25.20
C VAL A 178 8.73 -16.98 -25.94
N LEU A 179 8.45 -16.83 -27.23
CA LEU A 179 8.88 -15.67 -28.02
C LEU A 179 7.71 -14.68 -28.16
N TRP A 180 8.03 -13.39 -28.31
CA TRP A 180 7.00 -12.39 -28.62
C TRP A 180 6.21 -12.73 -29.88
N SER A 181 6.88 -13.29 -30.92
CA SER A 181 6.23 -13.74 -32.13
C SER A 181 5.35 -14.99 -31.97
N ASP A 182 5.43 -15.70 -30.87
CA ASP A 182 4.49 -16.79 -30.56
C ASP A 182 3.13 -16.22 -30.12
N ILE A 183 3.11 -15.00 -29.53
CA ILE A 183 1.87 -14.32 -29.13
C ILE A 183 1.21 -13.65 -30.32
N ARG A 184 1.99 -12.83 -31.06
CA ARG A 184 1.53 -12.19 -32.32
C ARG A 184 2.64 -12.27 -33.36
N ALA A 185 2.31 -12.79 -34.54
CA ALA A 185 3.29 -13.11 -35.59
C ALA A 185 4.07 -11.90 -36.15
N ASP A 186 3.55 -10.68 -35.98
CA ASP A 186 4.17 -9.41 -36.33
C ASP A 186 5.10 -8.84 -35.27
N TRP A 187 5.17 -9.46 -34.08
CA TRP A 187 6.07 -9.07 -32.99
C TRP A 187 7.46 -9.69 -33.15
N PRO A 188 8.49 -9.18 -32.45
CA PRO A 188 9.85 -9.69 -32.58
C PRO A 188 9.99 -11.16 -32.22
N SER A 189 10.83 -11.92 -32.95
CA SER A 189 11.18 -13.30 -32.64
C SER A 189 12.28 -13.35 -31.58
N GLU A 190 12.05 -12.64 -30.46
CA GLU A 190 12.93 -12.56 -29.28
C GLU A 190 12.26 -13.22 -28.08
N GLU A 191 13.05 -13.88 -27.23
CA GLU A 191 12.57 -14.60 -26.04
C GLU A 191 12.04 -13.63 -25.00
N ILE A 192 10.82 -13.86 -24.51
CA ILE A 192 10.21 -13.09 -23.41
C ILE A 192 10.91 -13.41 -22.10
N LYS A 193 11.25 -12.38 -21.33
CA LYS A 193 11.77 -12.51 -19.96
C LYS A 193 10.65 -12.22 -18.97
N PHE A 194 10.15 -13.29 -18.36
CA PHE A 194 9.05 -13.23 -17.40
C PHE A 194 9.55 -12.91 -16.00
N TYR A 195 8.93 -11.92 -15.36
CA TYR A 195 9.22 -11.52 -13.99
C TYR A 195 7.94 -11.37 -13.19
N GLY A 196 8.07 -11.47 -11.86
CA GLY A 196 6.97 -11.24 -10.93
C GLY A 196 7.42 -11.33 -9.48
N PRO A 197 6.58 -10.91 -8.53
CA PRO A 197 6.82 -11.18 -7.12
C PRO A 197 6.75 -12.69 -6.86
N ASN A 198 7.46 -13.16 -5.83
CA ASN A 198 7.45 -14.56 -5.46
C ASN A 198 6.20 -14.93 -4.63
N GLU A 199 6.09 -16.21 -4.26
CA GLU A 199 4.95 -16.79 -3.54
C GLU A 199 4.66 -16.19 -2.15
N ASN A 200 5.55 -15.39 -1.59
CA ASN A 200 5.30 -14.67 -0.34
C ASN A 200 4.42 -13.43 -0.52
N HIS A 201 4.15 -13.04 -1.78
CA HIS A 201 3.36 -11.86 -2.10
C HIS A 201 1.94 -12.20 -2.53
N GLY A 202 0.97 -11.52 -1.97
CA GLY A 202 -0.42 -11.68 -2.40
C GLY A 202 -0.67 -11.32 -3.86
N THR A 203 0.20 -10.54 -4.51
CA THR A 203 0.13 -10.30 -5.97
C THR A 203 0.43 -11.57 -6.75
N TYR A 204 1.40 -12.38 -6.29
CA TYR A 204 1.63 -13.71 -6.85
C TYR A 204 0.43 -14.62 -6.59
N GLU A 205 -0.08 -14.68 -5.34
CA GLU A 205 -1.26 -15.50 -5.01
C GLU A 205 -2.45 -15.15 -5.91
N PHE A 206 -2.73 -13.86 -6.11
CA PHE A 206 -3.83 -13.41 -6.98
C PHE A 206 -3.58 -13.82 -8.45
N PHE A 207 -2.38 -13.60 -8.97
CA PHE A 207 -2.04 -13.97 -10.34
C PHE A 207 -2.15 -15.48 -10.54
N TYR A 208 -1.54 -16.28 -9.66
CA TYR A 208 -1.55 -17.73 -9.73
C TYR A 208 -2.95 -18.34 -9.49
N GLU A 209 -3.62 -17.93 -8.39
CA GLU A 209 -4.89 -18.57 -8.00
C GLU A 209 -6.07 -18.11 -8.84
N VAL A 210 -6.13 -16.82 -9.18
CA VAL A 210 -7.31 -16.22 -9.85
C VAL A 210 -7.10 -16.07 -11.34
N ILE A 211 -5.95 -15.56 -11.77
CA ILE A 211 -5.71 -15.27 -13.19
C ILE A 211 -5.32 -16.56 -13.93
N LEU A 212 -4.35 -17.33 -13.41
CA LEU A 212 -3.91 -18.59 -13.99
C LEU A 212 -4.75 -19.80 -13.55
N ASN A 213 -5.76 -19.60 -12.68
CA ASN A 213 -6.63 -20.66 -12.15
C ASN A 213 -5.84 -21.86 -11.60
N LYS A 214 -4.77 -21.59 -10.84
CA LYS A 214 -3.86 -22.56 -10.20
C LYS A 214 -3.12 -23.48 -11.20
N GLN A 215 -3.01 -23.06 -12.44
CA GLN A 215 -2.21 -23.77 -13.44
C GLN A 215 -0.74 -23.34 -13.36
N ASP A 216 0.15 -24.26 -13.75
CA ASP A 216 1.59 -24.02 -13.66
C ASP A 216 2.05 -22.86 -14.55
N MET A 217 2.81 -21.95 -13.96
CA MET A 217 3.47 -20.86 -14.67
C MET A 217 4.70 -21.39 -15.42
N VAL A 218 5.08 -20.71 -16.50
CA VAL A 218 6.33 -21.00 -17.26
C VAL A 218 7.53 -21.10 -16.31
N ALA A 219 8.30 -22.18 -16.44
CA ALA A 219 9.46 -22.42 -15.56
C ALA A 219 10.60 -21.38 -15.75
N THR A 220 10.54 -20.59 -16.82
CA THR A 220 11.46 -19.48 -17.09
C THR A 220 11.14 -18.21 -16.31
N ALA A 221 10.01 -18.15 -15.59
CA ALA A 221 9.64 -16.98 -14.81
C ALA A 221 10.63 -16.75 -13.64
N ASN A 222 11.21 -15.57 -13.59
CA ASN A 222 12.12 -15.16 -12.52
C ASN A 222 11.35 -14.37 -11.46
N LEU A 223 11.01 -15.03 -10.38
CA LEU A 223 10.23 -14.49 -9.28
C LEU A 223 11.12 -13.90 -8.18
N GLN A 224 10.81 -12.70 -7.72
CA GLN A 224 11.65 -11.94 -6.79
C GLN A 224 10.89 -11.56 -5.51
N GLN A 225 11.63 -11.50 -4.40
CA GLN A 225 11.11 -11.00 -3.13
C GLN A 225 10.98 -9.46 -3.16
N GLU A 226 11.94 -8.75 -3.77
CA GLU A 226 11.98 -7.29 -3.71
C GLU A 226 11.47 -6.66 -5.01
N TYR A 227 10.43 -5.81 -4.90
CA TYR A 227 9.86 -5.11 -6.05
C TYR A 227 10.84 -4.15 -6.74
N SER A 228 11.78 -3.55 -6.00
CA SER A 228 12.82 -2.71 -6.58
C SER A 228 13.71 -3.47 -7.56
N THR A 229 14.00 -4.75 -7.26
CA THR A 229 14.73 -5.64 -8.17
C THR A 229 13.92 -5.89 -9.45
N LEU A 230 12.60 -6.13 -9.33
CA LEU A 230 11.73 -6.32 -10.49
C LEU A 230 11.68 -5.08 -11.39
N VAL A 231 11.54 -3.88 -10.79
CA VAL A 231 11.58 -2.61 -11.54
C VAL A 231 12.89 -2.47 -12.32
N ASP A 232 14.01 -2.78 -11.67
CA ASP A 232 15.34 -2.70 -12.30
C ASP A 232 15.51 -3.70 -13.45
N LEU A 233 15.05 -4.94 -13.28
CA LEU A 233 15.13 -5.98 -14.32
C LEU A 233 14.27 -5.61 -15.54
N VAL A 234 13.03 -5.19 -15.32
CA VAL A 234 12.11 -4.85 -16.42
C VAL A 234 12.55 -3.58 -17.14
N SER A 235 12.98 -2.55 -16.42
CA SER A 235 13.34 -1.26 -17.04
C SER A 235 14.56 -1.35 -17.97
N LYS A 236 15.43 -2.35 -17.77
CA LYS A 236 16.70 -2.52 -18.53
C LYS A 236 16.60 -3.51 -19.70
N ASP A 237 15.52 -4.24 -19.82
CA ASP A 237 15.32 -5.23 -20.88
C ASP A 237 14.00 -5.00 -21.63
N LYS A 238 14.08 -4.64 -22.90
CA LYS A 238 12.91 -4.46 -23.77
C LYS A 238 12.09 -5.74 -23.96
N ASN A 239 12.67 -6.92 -23.69
CA ASN A 239 12.00 -8.21 -23.78
C ASN A 239 11.37 -8.66 -22.46
N ALA A 240 11.50 -7.85 -21.41
CA ALA A 240 10.93 -8.14 -20.10
C ALA A 240 9.45 -7.78 -20.03
N ILE A 241 8.69 -8.63 -19.32
CA ILE A 241 7.34 -8.36 -18.85
C ILE A 241 7.21 -8.83 -17.41
N ALA A 242 6.51 -8.08 -16.57
CA ALA A 242 6.24 -8.47 -15.20
C ALA A 242 4.80 -8.11 -14.79
N PHE A 243 4.33 -8.71 -13.69
CA PHE A 243 3.08 -8.34 -13.04
C PHE A 243 3.35 -7.72 -11.66
N PHE A 244 2.71 -6.57 -11.40
CA PHE A 244 2.86 -5.79 -10.15
C PHE A 244 1.48 -5.45 -9.57
N GLY A 245 1.45 -4.97 -8.31
CA GLY A 245 0.36 -4.15 -7.83
C GLY A 245 0.46 -2.74 -8.42
N PHE A 246 -0.66 -2.11 -8.71
CA PHE A 246 -0.74 -0.79 -9.36
C PHE A 246 0.10 0.28 -8.64
N GLY A 247 0.15 0.26 -7.31
CA GLY A 247 0.93 1.20 -6.52
C GLY A 247 2.43 1.19 -6.83
N TYR A 248 2.99 0.02 -7.05
CA TYR A 248 4.40 -0.09 -7.46
C TYR A 248 4.65 0.44 -8.86
N TYR A 249 3.72 0.21 -9.78
CA TYR A 249 3.80 0.77 -11.13
C TYR A 249 3.74 2.31 -11.10
N VAL A 250 2.77 2.88 -10.41
CA VAL A 250 2.59 4.35 -10.33
C VAL A 250 3.85 5.05 -9.85
N ASN A 251 4.51 4.49 -8.83
CA ASN A 251 5.75 5.05 -8.28
C ASN A 251 6.98 4.85 -9.17
N ASN A 252 6.87 4.15 -10.32
CA ASN A 252 7.96 3.85 -11.25
C ASN A 252 7.58 4.10 -12.72
N GLN A 253 6.59 4.95 -12.97
CA GLN A 253 6.14 5.31 -14.33
C GLN A 253 7.22 6.04 -15.15
N ASP A 254 8.23 6.59 -14.49
CA ASP A 254 9.40 7.16 -15.14
C ASP A 254 10.26 6.12 -15.86
N LYS A 255 10.27 4.86 -15.38
CA LYS A 255 11.08 3.73 -15.87
C LYS A 255 10.28 2.68 -16.64
N LEU A 256 9.01 2.48 -16.29
CA LEU A 256 8.16 1.43 -16.80
C LEU A 256 6.95 2.01 -17.55
N GLN A 257 6.32 1.16 -18.36
CA GLN A 257 4.98 1.43 -18.87
C GLN A 257 4.06 0.25 -18.58
N ALA A 258 2.77 0.56 -18.31
CA ALA A 258 1.75 -0.46 -18.15
C ALA A 258 1.25 -0.93 -19.52
N VAL A 259 0.97 -2.23 -19.62
CA VAL A 259 0.25 -2.82 -20.73
C VAL A 259 -1.24 -2.55 -20.51
N LYS A 260 -1.94 -2.03 -21.51
CA LYS A 260 -3.41 -1.96 -21.49
C LYS A 260 -3.98 -3.35 -21.76
N ILE A 261 -4.97 -3.73 -20.98
CA ILE A 261 -5.58 -5.06 -21.08
C ILE A 261 -6.97 -4.97 -21.68
N ASP A 262 -7.20 -5.74 -22.73
CA ASP A 262 -8.53 -5.92 -23.30
C ASP A 262 -9.24 -7.09 -22.60
N PHE A 263 -10.33 -6.75 -21.90
CA PHE A 263 -11.21 -7.72 -21.23
C PHE A 263 -12.43 -8.09 -22.12
N GLY A 264 -12.36 -7.82 -23.43
CA GLY A 264 -13.43 -8.08 -24.39
C GLY A 264 -14.24 -6.85 -24.82
N ASN A 265 -13.90 -5.66 -24.29
CA ASN A 265 -14.56 -4.38 -24.61
C ASN A 265 -13.56 -3.30 -25.07
N GLY A 266 -12.38 -3.71 -25.50
CA GLY A 266 -11.27 -2.84 -25.89
C GLY A 266 -10.23 -2.64 -24.78
N PRO A 267 -9.01 -2.18 -25.16
CA PRO A 267 -7.89 -2.05 -24.23
C PRO A 267 -8.12 -0.99 -23.15
N VAL A 268 -7.94 -1.37 -21.88
CA VAL A 268 -8.11 -0.51 -20.69
C VAL A 268 -6.76 -0.38 -19.98
N ALA A 269 -6.35 0.87 -19.70
CA ALA A 269 -5.20 1.14 -18.87
C ALA A 269 -5.53 0.92 -17.38
N PRO A 270 -4.57 0.42 -16.56
CA PRO A 270 -4.71 0.43 -15.11
C PRO A 270 -4.57 1.87 -14.61
N GLU A 271 -5.66 2.43 -14.12
CA GLU A 271 -5.76 3.78 -13.55
C GLU A 271 -6.71 3.76 -12.35
N LEU A 272 -6.57 4.70 -11.41
CA LEU A 272 -7.51 4.78 -10.27
C LEU A 272 -8.97 4.90 -10.70
N ALA A 273 -9.23 5.50 -11.86
CA ALA A 273 -10.56 5.64 -12.42
C ALA A 273 -11.11 4.35 -13.07
N THR A 274 -10.27 3.38 -13.39
CA THR A 274 -10.64 2.13 -14.07
C THR A 274 -10.54 0.91 -13.14
N ILE A 275 -9.74 0.99 -12.07
CA ILE A 275 -9.57 -0.06 -11.07
C ILE A 275 -10.79 -0.07 -10.15
N GLY A 276 -11.58 -1.13 -10.21
CA GLY A 276 -12.79 -1.30 -9.40
C GLY A 276 -13.47 -2.63 -9.72
N GLU A 277 -14.24 -3.18 -8.76
CA GLU A 277 -14.91 -4.47 -8.92
C GLU A 277 -16.00 -4.41 -10.01
N ASP A 278 -16.59 -3.23 -10.24
CA ASP A 278 -17.62 -2.97 -11.27
C ASP A 278 -17.13 -2.00 -12.37
N LEU A 279 -15.81 -1.77 -12.47
CA LEU A 279 -15.23 -0.86 -13.44
C LEU A 279 -14.53 -1.60 -14.58
N ALA A 280 -14.03 -0.86 -15.55
CA ALA A 280 -13.47 -1.42 -16.78
C ALA A 280 -12.26 -2.35 -16.56
N TYR A 281 -11.51 -2.19 -15.45
CA TYR A 281 -10.36 -3.01 -15.08
C TYR A 281 -10.70 -4.11 -14.06
N ALA A 282 -11.99 -4.43 -13.86
CA ALA A 282 -12.48 -5.41 -12.88
C ALA A 282 -11.81 -6.79 -13.02
N GLY A 283 -11.49 -7.23 -14.24
CA GLY A 283 -10.86 -8.52 -14.50
C GLY A 283 -9.47 -8.71 -13.88
N PHE A 284 -8.79 -7.59 -13.53
CA PHE A 284 -7.49 -7.57 -12.83
C PHE A 284 -7.54 -6.70 -11.56
N THR A 285 -8.73 -6.48 -11.01
CA THR A 285 -8.93 -5.77 -9.75
C THR A 285 -9.19 -6.77 -8.62
N ARG A 286 -8.63 -6.49 -7.44
CA ARG A 286 -8.91 -7.25 -6.22
C ARG A 286 -9.03 -6.32 -5.01
N PRO A 287 -9.85 -6.65 -4.02
CA PRO A 287 -9.85 -5.97 -2.74
C PRO A 287 -8.62 -6.34 -1.91
N VAL A 288 -8.19 -5.38 -1.08
CA VAL A 288 -7.20 -5.59 -0.02
C VAL A 288 -7.83 -5.35 1.33
N PHE A 289 -7.40 -6.11 2.33
CA PHE A 289 -8.09 -6.24 3.61
C PHE A 289 -7.13 -6.08 4.78
N THR A 290 -7.68 -5.69 5.94
CA THR A 290 -7.11 -5.95 7.25
C THR A 290 -8.14 -6.63 8.14
N TYR A 291 -7.69 -7.58 8.94
CA TYR A 291 -8.50 -8.34 9.90
C TYR A 291 -8.13 -7.92 11.30
N LEU A 292 -9.11 -7.42 12.07
CA LEU A 292 -8.93 -6.95 13.44
C LEU A 292 -9.34 -8.05 14.44
N ASN A 293 -8.50 -8.31 15.43
CA ASN A 293 -8.86 -9.08 16.60
C ASN A 293 -9.69 -8.22 17.56
N VAL A 294 -11.00 -8.47 17.60
CA VAL A 294 -11.97 -7.70 18.40
C VAL A 294 -11.70 -7.81 19.90
N LYS A 295 -11.19 -8.96 20.37
CA LYS A 295 -10.80 -9.10 21.78
C LYS A 295 -9.71 -8.10 22.14
N TYR A 296 -8.69 -7.96 21.30
CA TYR A 296 -7.60 -7.01 21.55
C TYR A 296 -8.06 -5.56 21.42
N ALA A 297 -8.97 -5.26 20.50
CA ALA A 297 -9.58 -3.93 20.42
C ALA A 297 -10.35 -3.54 21.69
N LYS A 298 -10.96 -4.53 22.39
CA LYS A 298 -11.66 -4.28 23.67
C LYS A 298 -10.71 -4.21 24.87
N GLU A 299 -9.60 -4.93 24.85
CA GLU A 299 -8.64 -5.02 25.97
C GLU A 299 -7.55 -3.95 25.91
N LYS A 300 -7.23 -3.44 24.71
CA LYS A 300 -6.14 -2.50 24.43
C LYS A 300 -6.72 -1.23 23.78
N PRO A 301 -6.86 -0.13 24.52
CA PRO A 301 -7.41 1.12 23.96
C PRO A 301 -6.67 1.61 22.71
N GLU A 302 -5.35 1.43 22.65
CA GLU A 302 -4.51 1.81 21.51
C GLU A 302 -4.83 1.00 20.24
N VAL A 303 -5.27 -0.25 20.37
CA VAL A 303 -5.66 -1.09 19.23
C VAL A 303 -7.00 -0.62 18.66
N LEU A 304 -7.97 -0.28 19.51
CA LEU A 304 -9.25 0.26 19.06
C LEU A 304 -9.09 1.65 18.43
N ASP A 305 -8.29 2.51 19.04
CA ASP A 305 -8.03 3.86 18.53
C ASP A 305 -7.33 3.82 17.17
N TYR A 306 -6.32 2.94 17.02
CA TYR A 306 -5.69 2.72 15.72
C TYR A 306 -6.66 2.14 14.68
N ALA A 307 -7.53 1.19 15.06
CA ALA A 307 -8.56 0.65 14.16
C ALA A 307 -9.51 1.76 13.67
N MET A 308 -9.94 2.66 14.58
CA MET A 308 -10.76 3.82 14.24
C MET A 308 -10.05 4.76 13.26
N TYR A 309 -8.75 5.00 13.46
CA TYR A 309 -7.94 5.82 12.56
C TYR A 309 -7.79 5.17 11.17
N VAL A 310 -7.52 3.85 11.11
CA VAL A 310 -7.41 3.11 9.84
C VAL A 310 -8.62 3.32 8.95
N VAL A 311 -9.83 3.27 9.52
CA VAL A 311 -11.09 3.43 8.76
C VAL A 311 -11.62 4.87 8.72
N SER A 312 -10.89 5.82 9.29
CA SER A 312 -11.27 7.24 9.28
C SER A 312 -11.07 7.88 7.89
N PRO A 313 -11.62 9.08 7.65
CA PRO A 313 -11.31 9.87 6.46
C PRO A 313 -9.82 10.15 6.26
N ASP A 314 -9.04 10.27 7.35
CA ASP A 314 -7.59 10.54 7.33
C ASP A 314 -6.74 9.27 7.19
N GLY A 315 -7.32 8.10 7.41
CA GLY A 315 -6.70 6.79 7.25
C GLY A 315 -6.75 6.25 5.82
N ALA A 316 -7.26 5.03 5.64
CA ALA A 316 -7.28 4.34 4.36
C ALA A 316 -8.02 5.13 3.26
N ALA A 317 -9.09 5.86 3.59
CA ALA A 317 -9.85 6.66 2.64
C ALA A 317 -8.97 7.70 1.90
N ARG A 318 -8.11 8.41 2.64
CA ARG A 318 -7.19 9.42 2.09
C ARG A 318 -5.92 8.79 1.52
N LEU A 319 -5.33 7.85 2.25
CA LEU A 319 -3.99 7.34 1.98
C LEU A 319 -3.95 6.26 0.90
N ALA A 320 -5.09 5.62 0.57
CA ALA A 320 -5.15 4.61 -0.49
C ALA A 320 -4.59 5.15 -1.81
N GLY A 321 -5.11 6.28 -2.31
CA GLY A 321 -4.67 6.87 -3.57
C GLY A 321 -3.19 7.22 -3.61
N ALA A 322 -2.64 7.75 -2.51
CA ALA A 322 -1.22 8.07 -2.39
C ALA A 322 -0.30 6.83 -2.44
N ASN A 323 -0.85 5.65 -2.10
CA ASN A 323 -0.15 4.36 -2.16
C ASN A 323 -0.53 3.52 -3.38
N GLY A 324 -1.25 4.11 -4.36
CA GLY A 324 -1.61 3.48 -5.62
C GLY A 324 -2.76 2.47 -5.53
N PHE A 325 -3.61 2.60 -4.53
CA PHE A 325 -4.86 1.84 -4.42
C PHE A 325 -6.05 2.73 -4.77
N ALA A 326 -7.08 2.16 -5.38
CA ALA A 326 -8.35 2.86 -5.54
C ALA A 326 -9.12 2.83 -4.19
N PRO A 327 -9.49 4.00 -3.63
CA PRO A 327 -10.24 4.05 -2.37
C PRO A 327 -11.65 3.50 -2.56
N LEU A 328 -12.24 3.03 -1.47
CA LEU A 328 -13.65 2.64 -1.43
C LEU A 328 -14.55 3.87 -1.29
N PRO A 329 -15.86 3.74 -1.56
CA PRO A 329 -16.83 4.77 -1.24
C PRO A 329 -16.79 5.16 0.24
N ALA A 330 -16.90 6.47 0.55
CA ALA A 330 -16.85 6.98 1.93
C ALA A 330 -17.83 6.28 2.88
N ALA A 331 -19.04 5.95 2.40
CA ALA A 331 -20.06 5.24 3.17
C ALA A 331 -19.59 3.87 3.69
N THR A 332 -18.64 3.23 3.02
CA THR A 332 -18.04 1.95 3.46
C THR A 332 -17.20 2.16 4.71
N TYR A 333 -16.32 3.16 4.70
CA TYR A 333 -15.49 3.49 5.88
C TYR A 333 -16.34 3.97 7.06
N GLU A 334 -17.40 4.77 6.80
CA GLU A 334 -18.37 5.20 7.81
C GLU A 334 -19.09 4.02 8.47
N ALA A 335 -19.43 2.99 7.71
CA ALA A 335 -20.03 1.77 8.24
C ALA A 335 -19.04 1.03 9.18
N TYR A 336 -17.78 0.94 8.81
CA TYR A 336 -16.74 0.34 9.66
C TYR A 336 -16.50 1.14 10.94
N ALA A 337 -16.46 2.48 10.85
CA ALA A 337 -16.34 3.34 12.03
C ALA A 337 -17.49 3.10 13.01
N LYS A 338 -18.75 3.02 12.54
CA LYS A 338 -19.91 2.69 13.37
C LYS A 338 -19.80 1.30 14.02
N GLN A 339 -19.26 0.32 13.30
CA GLN A 339 -19.03 -1.02 13.85
C GLN A 339 -18.00 -1.00 14.99
N LEU A 340 -16.93 -0.21 14.85
CA LEU A 340 -15.91 -0.04 15.88
C LEU A 340 -16.40 0.78 17.09
N GLU A 341 -17.23 1.80 16.86
CA GLU A 341 -17.84 2.58 17.94
C GLU A 341 -18.66 1.71 18.92
N ALA A 342 -19.26 0.64 18.44
CA ALA A 342 -19.99 -0.32 19.27
C ALA A 342 -19.09 -1.14 20.22
N LEU A 343 -17.75 -1.03 20.10
CA LEU A 343 -16.77 -1.70 20.96
C LEU A 343 -16.34 -0.82 22.15
N LYS A 344 -16.62 0.50 22.10
CA LYS A 344 -16.37 1.46 23.21
C LYS A 344 -17.32 1.19 24.36
#